data_585b4f81470befe03bd38399d4bd48c8
#
_entry.id   585b4f81470befe03bd38399d4bd48c8
#
_cell.length_a   1.000
_cell.length_b   1.000
_cell.length_c   1.000
_cell.angle_alpha   90.00
_cell.angle_beta   90.00
_cell.angle_gamma   90.00
#
_symmetry.space_group_name_H-M   'P 1'
#
loop_
_entity.id
_entity.type
_entity.pdbx_description
1 polymer ?
#
loop_
_entity_poly.entity_id
_entity_poly.type
_entity_poly.pdbx_seq_one_letter_code
_entity_poly.pdbx_strand_id
1 'polypeptide(L)'
;MVAVAAMEARHLYGEQLTLNYTDSSARSAGEIVTLGGVAACYNEDVAADTLGHPAVTGVYSVIKDGTSGPVFAVGDAVQWDATNNLAVASGDFAIGKCTKAAGTNEDRVEVVFYLA
;
A
#
# COMPACT_ATOMS: atom_id res chain seq x y z
N MET A 1 -12.10 18.01 -4.89
CA MET A 1 -10.80 17.43 -4.85
C MET A 1 -10.64 16.57 -3.62
N VAL A 2 -10.11 15.46 -3.83
CA VAL A 2 -9.90 14.57 -2.73
C VAL A 2 -8.86 15.12 -1.82
N ALA A 3 -9.11 15.00 -0.58
CA ALA A 3 -8.13 15.34 0.39
C ALA A 3 -6.90 14.51 0.12
N VAL A 4 -5.89 15.15 -0.35
CA VAL A 4 -4.63 14.49 -0.62
C VAL A 4 -4.01 13.92 0.63
N ALA A 5 -4.52 14.32 1.78
CA ALA A 5 -4.05 13.77 3.03
C ALA A 5 -4.26 12.27 3.12
N ALA A 6 -5.22 11.75 2.36
CA ALA A 6 -5.57 10.33 2.41
C ALA A 6 -4.72 9.48 1.49
N MET A 7 -3.44 9.76 1.38
CA MET A 7 -2.52 8.94 0.62
C MET A 7 -2.48 7.53 1.21
N GLU A 8 -2.84 6.53 0.41
CA GLU A 8 -2.97 5.16 0.88
C GLU A 8 -1.66 4.59 1.39
N ALA A 9 -0.60 4.82 0.64
CA ALA A 9 0.73 4.38 1.05
C ALA A 9 1.74 5.47 0.75
N ARG A 10 2.73 5.61 1.63
CA ARG A 10 3.81 6.56 1.46
C ARG A 10 5.13 5.87 1.76
N HIS A 11 6.05 5.93 0.83
CA HIS A 11 7.37 5.34 1.00
C HIS A 11 8.10 6.01 2.15
N LEU A 12 8.65 5.21 3.06
CA LEU A 12 9.41 5.69 4.20
C LEU A 12 10.90 5.49 3.99
N TYR A 13 11.31 4.26 3.70
CA TYR A 13 12.71 3.93 3.47
C TYR A 13 12.81 2.54 2.83
N GLY A 14 14.03 2.13 2.55
CA GLY A 14 14.27 0.84 1.92
C GLY A 14 14.28 0.94 0.40
N GLU A 15 15.04 0.06 -0.22
CA GLU A 15 15.19 0.06 -1.66
C GLU A 15 13.88 -0.30 -2.35
N GLN A 16 13.54 0.44 -3.39
CA GLN A 16 12.34 0.20 -4.17
C GLN A 16 12.70 -0.46 -5.49
N LEU A 17 12.21 -1.68 -5.69
CA LEU A 17 12.23 -2.32 -6.99
C LEU A 17 10.96 -1.89 -7.70
N THR A 18 11.09 -1.33 -8.91
CA THR A 18 9.93 -0.87 -9.67
C THR A 18 9.73 -1.72 -10.91
N LEU A 19 8.49 -1.78 -11.36
CA LEU A 19 8.12 -2.45 -12.60
C LEU A 19 7.78 -1.41 -13.65
N ASN A 20 7.93 -1.78 -14.91
CA ASN A 20 7.41 -0.98 -16.02
C ASN A 20 6.02 -1.50 -16.32
N TYR A 21 5.01 -0.68 -16.13
CA TYR A 21 3.64 -1.11 -16.32
C TYR A 21 2.78 0.02 -16.86
N THR A 22 1.97 -0.31 -17.86
CA THR A 22 1.00 0.63 -18.45
C THR A 22 -0.39 0.18 -18.05
N ASP A 23 -1.05 0.97 -17.21
CA ASP A 23 -2.39 0.66 -16.71
C ASP A 23 -3.42 1.40 -17.56
N SER A 24 -4.54 0.75 -17.82
CA SER A 24 -5.64 1.37 -18.55
C SER A 24 -6.40 2.39 -17.71
N SER A 25 -6.18 2.40 -16.41
CA SER A 25 -6.76 3.39 -15.51
C SER A 25 -5.71 4.35 -15.02
N ALA A 26 -6.11 5.60 -14.77
CA ALA A 26 -5.22 6.57 -14.13
C ALA A 26 -4.94 6.13 -12.70
N ARG A 27 -3.73 6.36 -12.24
CA ARG A 27 -3.31 6.03 -10.87
C ARG A 27 -2.78 7.25 -10.16
N SER A 28 -3.03 7.33 -8.87
CA SER A 28 -2.59 8.44 -8.03
C SER A 28 -1.41 8.02 -7.17
N ALA A 29 -0.57 9.00 -6.81
CA ALA A 29 0.54 8.75 -5.89
C ALA A 29 0.02 8.13 -4.60
N GLY A 30 0.67 7.06 -4.15
CA GLY A 30 0.28 6.33 -2.95
C GLY A 30 -0.74 5.22 -3.17
N GLU A 31 -1.26 5.09 -4.37
CA GLU A 31 -2.28 4.08 -4.66
C GLU A 31 -1.67 2.67 -4.65
N ILE A 32 -2.36 1.76 -3.95
CA ILE A 32 -1.96 0.35 -3.86
C ILE A 32 -2.81 -0.46 -4.81
N VAL A 33 -2.15 -1.27 -5.64
CA VAL A 33 -2.82 -2.12 -6.63
C VAL A 33 -2.21 -3.50 -6.62
N THR A 34 -2.88 -4.44 -7.30
CA THR A 34 -2.31 -5.76 -7.56
C THR A 34 -2.10 -5.90 -9.06
N LEU A 35 -0.91 -6.33 -9.43
CA LEU A 35 -0.52 -6.53 -10.83
C LEU A 35 -0.20 -8.01 -11.01
N GLY A 36 -1.22 -8.77 -11.42
CA GLY A 36 -1.04 -10.20 -11.60
C GLY A 36 -0.67 -10.94 -10.31
N GLY A 37 -1.23 -10.52 -9.19
CA GLY A 37 -0.96 -11.15 -7.92
C GLY A 37 0.18 -10.53 -7.12
N VAL A 38 0.87 -9.54 -7.70
CA VAL A 38 1.94 -8.82 -7.00
C VAL A 38 1.40 -7.48 -6.55
N ALA A 39 1.50 -7.20 -5.25
CA ALA A 39 1.10 -5.89 -4.73
C ALA A 39 2.12 -4.84 -5.12
N ALA A 40 1.63 -3.67 -5.53
CA ALA A 40 2.48 -2.58 -5.96
C ALA A 40 1.92 -1.25 -5.47
N CYS A 41 2.80 -0.28 -5.32
CA CYS A 41 2.44 1.07 -4.89
C CYS A 41 2.96 2.08 -5.90
N TYR A 42 2.09 2.97 -6.36
CA TYR A 42 2.48 4.07 -7.22
C TYR A 42 3.00 5.21 -6.36
N ASN A 43 4.18 5.73 -6.70
CA ASN A 43 4.79 6.84 -5.97
C ASN A 43 4.54 8.19 -6.64
N GLU A 44 3.85 8.19 -7.76
CA GLU A 44 3.53 9.41 -8.50
C GLU A 44 2.25 9.21 -9.29
N ASP A 45 1.64 10.31 -9.68
CA ASP A 45 0.43 10.25 -10.51
C ASP A 45 0.81 9.78 -11.90
N VAL A 46 0.02 8.85 -12.45
CA VAL A 46 0.23 8.31 -13.79
C VAL A 46 -1.10 8.35 -14.53
N ALA A 47 -1.13 9.00 -15.68
CA ALA A 47 -2.32 9.05 -16.51
C ALA A 47 -2.65 7.67 -17.08
N ALA A 48 -3.92 7.45 -17.42
CA ALA A 48 -4.34 6.21 -18.05
C ALA A 48 -3.57 5.97 -19.34
N ASP A 49 -3.27 4.72 -19.62
CA ASP A 49 -2.58 4.29 -20.83
C ASP A 49 -1.17 4.88 -20.99
N THR A 50 -0.57 5.27 -19.89
CA THR A 50 0.78 5.84 -19.86
C THR A 50 1.69 4.91 -19.07
N LEU A 51 2.93 4.79 -19.49
CA LEU A 51 3.90 3.96 -18.78
C LEU A 51 4.17 4.53 -17.40
N GLY A 52 4.03 3.69 -16.38
CA GLY A 52 4.33 4.03 -15.00
C GLY A 52 5.37 3.09 -14.43
N HIS A 53 5.79 3.39 -13.20
CA HIS A 53 6.82 2.62 -12.50
C HIS A 53 6.36 2.30 -11.08
N PRO A 54 5.34 1.45 -10.91
CA PRO A 54 4.90 1.08 -9.56
C PRO A 54 5.99 0.28 -8.84
N ALA A 55 6.14 0.54 -7.54
CA ALA A 55 7.14 -0.12 -6.71
C ALA A 55 6.54 -1.36 -6.06
N VAL A 56 7.32 -2.43 -5.99
CA VAL A 56 6.90 -3.71 -5.41
C VAL A 56 7.67 -4.08 -4.15
N THR A 57 8.68 -3.29 -3.77
CA THR A 57 9.43 -3.46 -2.53
C THR A 57 9.65 -2.12 -1.85
N GLY A 58 10.07 -2.16 -0.59
CA GLY A 58 10.32 -0.97 0.22
C GLY A 58 9.46 -0.99 1.47
N VAL A 59 9.69 -0.03 2.36
CA VAL A 59 8.91 0.11 3.60
C VAL A 59 8.01 1.32 3.46
N TYR A 60 6.73 1.13 3.71
CA TYR A 60 5.69 2.14 3.48
C TYR A 60 4.84 2.35 4.71
N SER A 61 4.39 3.58 4.89
CA SER A 61 3.33 3.90 5.84
C SER A 61 2.01 3.74 5.12
N VAL A 62 1.18 2.81 5.57
CA VAL A 62 -0.07 2.44 4.90
C VAL A 62 -1.25 2.79 5.78
N ILE A 63 -2.30 3.33 5.18
CA ILE A 63 -3.49 3.73 5.90
C ILE A 63 -4.25 2.52 6.44
N LYS A 64 -4.73 2.61 7.67
CA LYS A 64 -5.60 1.61 8.28
C LYS A 64 -6.70 2.32 9.05
N ASP A 65 -7.72 1.58 9.48
CA ASP A 65 -8.78 2.15 10.33
C ASP A 65 -8.19 2.49 11.70
N GLY A 66 -8.27 3.75 12.08
CA GLY A 66 -7.75 4.25 13.35
C GLY A 66 -8.79 4.33 14.45
N THR A 67 -10.00 3.83 14.22
CA THR A 67 -11.09 3.90 15.19
C THR A 67 -11.29 2.57 15.91
N SER A 68 -11.46 1.50 15.15
CA SER A 68 -11.66 0.16 15.70
C SER A 68 -10.90 -0.87 14.88
N GLY A 69 -9.92 -0.39 14.13
CA GLY A 69 -9.24 -1.20 13.14
C GLY A 69 -8.32 -2.22 13.73
N PRO A 70 -7.69 -2.99 12.87
CA PRO A 70 -6.84 -4.09 13.33
C PRO A 70 -5.62 -3.59 14.08
N VAL A 71 -5.16 -4.44 14.98
CA VAL A 71 -3.89 -4.26 15.68
C VAL A 71 -2.86 -5.13 14.98
N PHE A 72 -1.72 -4.54 14.67
CA PHE A 72 -0.63 -5.28 14.04
C PHE A 72 0.58 -5.32 14.96
N ALA A 73 1.18 -6.49 15.09
CA ALA A 73 2.47 -6.66 15.74
C ALA A 73 3.55 -6.83 14.66
N VAL A 74 4.79 -6.57 15.02
CA VAL A 74 5.90 -6.77 14.09
C VAL A 74 5.90 -8.20 13.59
N GLY A 75 5.99 -8.36 12.27
CA GLY A 75 5.97 -9.67 11.63
C GLY A 75 4.59 -10.15 11.19
N ASP A 76 3.52 -9.46 11.60
CA ASP A 76 2.17 -9.84 11.17
C ASP A 76 1.99 -9.59 9.68
N ALA A 77 1.30 -10.50 9.00
CA ALA A 77 0.93 -10.32 7.61
C ALA A 77 -0.07 -9.18 7.50
N VAL A 78 0.13 -8.33 6.50
CA VAL A 78 -0.78 -7.22 6.21
C VAL A 78 -1.37 -7.43 4.84
N GLN A 79 -2.69 -7.34 4.75
CA GLN A 79 -3.42 -7.46 3.50
C GLN A 79 -4.12 -6.15 3.17
N TRP A 80 -4.59 -6.03 1.95
CA TRP A 80 -5.24 -4.81 1.47
C TRP A 80 -6.71 -5.07 1.21
N ASP A 81 -7.56 -4.20 1.74
CA ASP A 81 -8.99 -4.17 1.44
C ASP A 81 -9.20 -3.17 0.31
N ALA A 82 -9.37 -3.68 -0.90
CA ALA A 82 -9.52 -2.82 -2.08
C ALA A 82 -10.88 -2.14 -2.15
N THR A 83 -11.84 -2.57 -1.36
CA THR A 83 -13.16 -1.94 -1.29
C THR A 83 -13.10 -0.67 -0.46
N ASN A 84 -12.48 -0.74 0.71
CA ASN A 84 -12.39 0.39 1.63
C ASN A 84 -11.03 1.11 1.56
N ASN A 85 -10.07 0.56 0.82
CA ASN A 85 -8.72 1.11 0.65
C ASN A 85 -8.00 1.25 1.99
N LEU A 86 -7.94 0.15 2.74
CA LEU A 86 -7.32 0.10 4.06
C LEU A 86 -6.50 -1.16 4.23
N ALA A 87 -5.44 -1.06 5.04
CA ALA A 87 -4.68 -2.23 5.46
C ALA A 87 -5.51 -3.02 6.48
N VAL A 88 -5.60 -4.33 6.28
CA VAL A 88 -6.40 -5.22 7.11
C VAL A 88 -5.64 -6.51 7.39
N ALA A 89 -6.12 -7.29 8.37
CA ALA A 89 -5.52 -8.59 8.68
C ALA A 89 -5.90 -9.64 7.64
N SER A 90 -7.06 -9.50 7.01
CA SER A 90 -7.54 -10.41 5.98
C SER A 90 -8.32 -9.61 4.95
N GLY A 91 -7.84 -9.57 3.73
CA GLY A 91 -8.42 -8.75 2.66
C GLY A 91 -8.26 -9.39 1.29
N ASP A 92 -8.21 -8.55 0.28
CA ASP A 92 -8.22 -9.00 -1.11
C ASP A 92 -6.89 -9.55 -1.59
N PHE A 93 -5.79 -8.98 -1.12
CA PHE A 93 -4.45 -9.48 -1.47
C PHE A 93 -3.43 -9.05 -0.41
N ALA A 94 -2.34 -9.80 -0.32
CA ALA A 94 -1.27 -9.51 0.62
C ALA A 94 -0.39 -8.37 0.10
N ILE A 95 0.02 -7.48 0.99
CA ILE A 95 0.97 -6.42 0.63
C ILE A 95 2.32 -6.59 1.30
N GLY A 96 2.40 -7.27 2.44
CA GLY A 96 3.67 -7.49 3.09
C GLY A 96 3.53 -7.82 4.55
N LYS A 97 4.55 -7.44 5.33
CA LYS A 97 4.61 -7.70 6.77
C LYS A 97 4.75 -6.41 7.54
N CYS A 98 4.15 -6.36 8.72
CA CYS A 98 4.26 -5.23 9.63
C CYS A 98 5.69 -5.13 10.17
N THR A 99 6.27 -3.93 10.12
CA THR A 99 7.63 -3.69 10.60
C THR A 99 7.66 -2.87 11.88
N LYS A 100 6.53 -2.26 12.25
CA LYS A 100 6.40 -1.49 13.48
C LYS A 100 4.99 -1.68 14.00
N ALA A 101 4.85 -2.09 15.25
CA ALA A 101 3.55 -2.36 15.85
C ALA A 101 2.61 -1.15 15.73
N ALA A 102 1.36 -1.41 15.41
CA ALA A 102 0.33 -0.39 15.29
C ALA A 102 -0.89 -0.81 16.11
N GLY A 103 -1.34 0.07 16.99
CA GLY A 103 -2.46 -0.19 17.85
C GLY A 103 -3.81 0.16 17.23
N THR A 104 -4.87 -0.08 17.97
CA THR A 104 -6.25 0.15 17.52
C THR A 104 -6.48 1.59 17.07
N ASN A 105 -5.92 2.55 17.81
CA ASN A 105 -6.17 3.97 17.55
C ASN A 105 -5.17 4.60 16.59
N GLU A 106 -4.25 3.85 16.06
CA GLU A 106 -3.35 4.36 15.04
C GLU A 106 -3.97 4.19 13.67
N ASP A 107 -3.89 5.22 12.85
CA ASP A 107 -4.53 5.23 11.53
C ASP A 107 -3.57 4.83 10.39
N ARG A 108 -2.35 4.44 10.75
CA ARG A 108 -1.37 3.97 9.78
C ARG A 108 -0.56 2.82 10.36
N VAL A 109 -0.06 1.96 9.48
CA VAL A 109 0.81 0.84 9.85
C VAL A 109 2.03 0.86 8.94
N GLU A 110 3.19 0.55 9.49
CA GLU A 110 4.42 0.47 8.71
C GLU A 110 4.60 -0.95 8.19
N VAL A 111 4.71 -1.09 6.88
CA VAL A 111 4.70 -2.38 6.18
C VAL A 111 5.86 -2.46 5.22
N VAL A 112 6.59 -3.56 5.26
CA VAL A 112 7.56 -3.86 4.22
C VAL A 112 6.85 -4.64 3.10
N PHE A 113 6.87 -4.06 1.89
CA PHE A 113 6.37 -4.74 0.70
C PHE A 113 7.46 -5.67 0.19
N TYR A 114 7.05 -6.83 -0.28
CA TYR A 114 8.01 -7.76 -0.90
C TYR A 114 7.29 -8.62 -1.94
N LEU A 115 8.08 -9.13 -2.86
CA LEU A 115 7.58 -10.08 -3.85
C LEU A 115 7.30 -11.41 -3.13
N ALA A 116 6.07 -11.89 -3.26
CA ALA A 116 5.66 -13.13 -2.62
C ALA A 116 5.88 -14.31 -3.56
#